data_df684060974c000ba0bd99e9bd00023c
#
_entry.id   df684060974c000ba0bd99e9bd00023c
#
_cell.length_a   1.000
_cell.length_b   1.000
_cell.length_c   1.000
_cell.angle_alpha   90.00
_cell.angle_beta   90.00
_cell.angle_gamma   90.00
#
_symmetry.space_group_name_H-M   'P 1'
#
loop_
_entity.id
_entity.type
_entity.pdbx_description
1 polymer ?
#
loop_
_entity_poly.entity_id
_entity_poly.type
_entity_poly.pdbx_seq_one_letter_code
_entity_poly.pdbx_strand_id
1 'polypeptide(L)'
;MVKRIGILTSGGDSPGMNAAIRAVTRVGLNSGLEVFGIYNGYKGMVEGYIEPLTRETVGDIVNRGGTILGSARLPEFKDIEVRKKAIAQLKKRGIEAVVVIGGDGSYRGALSLTEMGINCIGLPGTIDNDITCTDYTIGFQTALETVVECVDKLRDTSNSHHRCSIVEVMGNRCGDLALWSGIACGAEIVVTSDTGFDEQDVLDRLRDIDIIKKKKHAIVVISEKITDVDQFAKKVSLNTGFSGRATVLGHIQRGGSPCPFDRLLASLMGEKAVDLLMQGIGGQCISIRDNKIVSYPIEEALSMPQESRKPLMNLFDRLV
;
A
#
# COMPACT_ATOMS: atom_id res chain seq x y z
N MET A 1 -13.13 22.29 -20.64
CA MET A 1 -12.28 22.23 -19.45
C MET A 1 -13.12 21.69 -18.30
N VAL A 2 -12.60 20.74 -17.56
CA VAL A 2 -13.25 20.15 -16.37
C VAL A 2 -13.50 21.26 -15.33
N LYS A 3 -14.68 21.27 -14.70
CA LYS A 3 -15.05 22.22 -13.65
C LYS A 3 -15.26 21.55 -12.29
N ARG A 4 -15.70 20.29 -12.28
CA ARG A 4 -16.05 19.54 -11.07
C ARG A 4 -15.36 18.18 -11.08
N ILE A 5 -14.64 17.89 -10.01
CA ILE A 5 -13.96 16.60 -9.82
C ILE A 5 -14.41 15.93 -8.53
N GLY A 6 -14.44 14.60 -8.57
CA GLY A 6 -14.64 13.75 -7.39
C GLY A 6 -13.32 13.14 -6.93
N ILE A 7 -13.20 12.83 -5.63
CA ILE A 7 -12.10 12.09 -5.06
C ILE A 7 -12.67 10.95 -4.25
N LEU A 8 -12.12 9.75 -4.39
CA LEU A 8 -12.44 8.62 -3.53
C LEU A 8 -11.18 7.85 -3.11
N THR A 9 -11.30 7.14 -2.00
CA THR A 9 -10.37 6.10 -1.58
C THR A 9 -11.05 4.75 -1.67
N SER A 10 -10.33 3.72 -2.14
CA SER A 10 -10.88 2.38 -2.37
C SER A 10 -9.86 1.30 -2.04
N GLY A 11 -10.33 0.16 -1.56
CA GLY A 11 -9.48 -0.94 -1.13
C GLY A 11 -9.08 -0.85 0.33
N GLY A 12 -7.92 -1.36 0.69
CA GLY A 12 -7.34 -1.17 2.02
C GLY A 12 -6.83 0.25 2.20
N ASP A 13 -6.99 0.79 3.40
CA ASP A 13 -6.42 2.07 3.73
C ASP A 13 -4.89 2.00 3.85
N SER A 14 -4.23 3.13 3.61
CA SER A 14 -2.78 3.27 3.78
C SER A 14 -2.44 4.65 4.33
N PRO A 15 -1.39 4.78 5.15
CA PRO A 15 -0.93 6.07 5.64
C PRO A 15 -0.48 6.96 4.47
N GLY A 16 -1.03 8.17 4.36
CA GLY A 16 -0.78 9.08 3.25
C GLY A 16 -1.99 9.29 2.33
N MET A 17 -3.04 8.45 2.40
CA MET A 17 -4.27 8.69 1.64
C MET A 17 -4.88 10.06 1.96
N ASN A 18 -4.87 10.48 3.22
CA ASN A 18 -5.35 11.81 3.61
C ASN A 18 -4.48 12.94 3.03
N ALA A 19 -3.17 12.74 2.93
CA ALA A 19 -2.28 13.70 2.29
C ALA A 19 -2.59 13.85 0.80
N ALA A 20 -2.91 12.73 0.10
CA ALA A 20 -3.33 12.74 -1.30
C ALA A 20 -4.70 13.45 -1.48
N ILE A 21 -5.69 13.14 -0.64
CA ILE A 21 -7.00 13.82 -0.63
C ILE A 21 -6.81 15.34 -0.47
N ARG A 22 -5.97 15.73 0.50
CA ARG A 22 -5.66 17.14 0.76
C ARG A 22 -5.00 17.81 -0.44
N ALA A 23 -4.03 17.15 -1.06
CA ALA A 23 -3.30 17.70 -2.21
C ALA A 23 -4.25 17.94 -3.39
N VAL A 24 -4.98 16.90 -3.81
CA VAL A 24 -5.95 17.00 -4.92
C VAL A 24 -7.00 18.10 -4.62
N THR A 25 -7.51 18.15 -3.39
CA THR A 25 -8.50 19.16 -3.02
C THR A 25 -7.94 20.58 -3.10
N ARG A 26 -6.78 20.83 -2.47
CA ARG A 26 -6.20 22.18 -2.42
C ARG A 26 -5.71 22.68 -3.77
N VAL A 27 -5.07 21.81 -4.55
CA VAL A 27 -4.62 22.15 -5.91
C VAL A 27 -5.84 22.37 -6.81
N GLY A 28 -6.85 21.49 -6.75
CA GLY A 28 -8.10 21.66 -7.51
C GLY A 28 -8.81 22.97 -7.21
N LEU A 29 -9.00 23.32 -5.93
CA LEU A 29 -9.61 24.59 -5.54
C LEU A 29 -8.78 25.81 -6.00
N ASN A 30 -7.42 25.72 -5.94
CA ASN A 30 -6.55 26.77 -6.45
C ASN A 30 -6.64 26.93 -7.97
N SER A 31 -6.92 25.86 -8.69
CA SER A 31 -7.11 25.83 -10.14
C SER A 31 -8.55 26.23 -10.56
N GLY A 32 -9.40 26.63 -9.61
CA GLY A 32 -10.78 27.06 -9.87
C GLY A 32 -11.78 25.90 -10.05
N LEU A 33 -11.41 24.67 -9.64
CA LEU A 33 -12.33 23.53 -9.67
C LEU A 33 -13.21 23.52 -8.41
N GLU A 34 -14.41 22.97 -8.54
CA GLU A 34 -15.19 22.47 -7.42
C GLU A 34 -14.78 21.01 -7.16
N VAL A 35 -14.45 20.67 -5.91
CA VAL A 35 -13.94 19.36 -5.53
C VAL A 35 -14.93 18.67 -4.59
N PHE A 36 -15.22 17.40 -4.84
CA PHE A 36 -16.18 16.61 -4.10
C PHE A 36 -15.50 15.34 -3.52
N GLY A 37 -15.72 15.06 -2.24
CA GLY A 37 -15.37 13.80 -1.62
C GLY A 37 -16.47 12.77 -1.84
N ILE A 38 -16.09 11.60 -2.33
CA ILE A 38 -16.96 10.45 -2.49
C ILE A 38 -16.67 9.50 -1.33
N TYR A 39 -17.56 9.46 -0.36
CA TYR A 39 -17.36 8.66 0.87
C TYR A 39 -17.59 7.17 0.62
N ASN A 40 -16.85 6.32 1.31
CA ASN A 40 -16.93 4.85 1.19
C ASN A 40 -16.65 4.30 -0.23
N GLY A 41 -15.78 4.99 -0.97
CA GLY A 41 -15.31 4.53 -2.28
C GLY A 41 -16.42 4.34 -3.31
N TYR A 42 -16.31 3.28 -4.11
CA TYR A 42 -17.29 2.97 -5.16
C TYR A 42 -18.69 2.69 -4.62
N LYS A 43 -18.81 2.16 -3.39
CA LYS A 43 -20.11 1.94 -2.75
C LYS A 43 -20.84 3.26 -2.55
N GLY A 44 -20.19 4.22 -1.93
CA GLY A 44 -20.79 5.52 -1.71
C GLY A 44 -21.01 6.31 -3.00
N MET A 45 -20.22 6.09 -4.04
CA MET A 45 -20.49 6.64 -5.38
C MET A 45 -21.84 6.16 -5.91
N VAL A 46 -22.14 4.87 -5.78
CA VAL A 46 -23.43 4.28 -6.20
C VAL A 46 -24.58 4.81 -5.35
N GLU A 47 -24.38 4.93 -4.04
CA GLU A 47 -25.37 5.40 -3.08
C GLU A 47 -25.56 6.92 -3.08
N GLY A 48 -24.63 7.66 -3.69
CA GLY A 48 -24.67 9.11 -3.79
C GLY A 48 -24.14 9.83 -2.55
N TYR A 49 -23.31 9.21 -1.72
CA TYR A 49 -22.59 9.83 -0.61
C TYR A 49 -21.44 10.70 -1.14
N ILE A 50 -21.79 11.87 -1.67
CA ILE A 50 -20.87 12.77 -2.35
C ILE A 50 -21.10 14.17 -1.82
N GLU A 51 -20.08 14.75 -1.15
CA GLU A 51 -20.15 16.03 -0.50
C GLU A 51 -19.02 16.97 -0.99
N PRO A 52 -19.24 18.28 -1.03
CA PRO A 52 -18.19 19.24 -1.38
C PRO A 52 -17.04 19.18 -0.39
N LEU A 53 -15.81 19.26 -0.90
CA LEU A 53 -14.61 19.44 -0.09
C LEU A 53 -14.14 20.90 -0.15
N THR A 54 -13.82 21.44 1.02
CA THR A 54 -13.29 22.81 1.16
C THR A 54 -11.87 22.79 1.73
N ARG A 55 -11.24 23.93 1.85
CA ARG A 55 -9.93 24.03 2.49
C ARG A 55 -9.97 23.62 3.97
N GLU A 56 -11.10 23.91 4.62
CA GLU A 56 -11.34 23.59 6.02
C GLU A 56 -11.54 22.08 6.21
N THR A 57 -12.32 21.42 5.34
CA THR A 57 -12.57 19.97 5.46
C THR A 57 -11.30 19.13 5.30
N VAL A 58 -10.30 19.66 4.56
CA VAL A 58 -8.99 19.00 4.40
C VAL A 58 -7.88 19.70 5.20
N GLY A 59 -8.26 20.56 6.15
CA GLY A 59 -7.35 21.12 7.16
C GLY A 59 -6.84 20.02 8.09
N ASP A 60 -5.59 20.13 8.53
CA ASP A 60 -4.99 19.30 9.57
C ASP A 60 -5.11 17.77 9.38
N ILE A 61 -5.23 17.29 8.12
CA ILE A 61 -5.31 15.87 7.80
C ILE A 61 -4.02 15.31 7.19
N VAL A 62 -3.03 16.13 6.86
CA VAL A 62 -1.79 15.69 6.19
C VAL A 62 -0.99 14.67 6.99
N ASN A 63 -1.08 14.75 8.31
CA ASN A 63 -0.39 13.86 9.26
C ASN A 63 -1.31 12.77 9.83
N ARG A 64 -2.55 12.66 9.39
CA ARG A 64 -3.50 11.66 9.89
C ARG A 64 -3.45 10.41 9.04
N GLY A 65 -3.29 9.26 9.70
CA GLY A 65 -3.44 7.94 9.08
C GLY A 65 -4.88 7.64 8.68
N GLY A 66 -5.07 6.51 7.98
CA GLY A 66 -6.37 6.13 7.44
C GLY A 66 -6.85 7.07 6.33
N THR A 67 -8.16 7.16 6.14
CA THR A 67 -8.79 8.03 5.13
C THR A 67 -10.04 8.69 5.68
N ILE A 68 -10.16 10.01 5.55
CA ILE A 68 -11.35 10.76 5.97
C ILE A 68 -12.57 10.44 5.09
N LEU A 69 -12.36 9.94 3.88
CA LEU A 69 -13.43 9.55 2.97
C LEU A 69 -13.94 8.13 3.23
N GLY A 70 -13.23 7.36 4.06
CA GLY A 70 -13.55 5.95 4.27
C GLY A 70 -13.34 5.10 3.02
N SER A 71 -13.45 3.79 3.18
CA SER A 71 -13.35 2.82 2.10
C SER A 71 -14.31 1.66 2.36
N ALA A 72 -14.95 1.16 1.31
CA ALA A 72 -15.81 -0.03 1.40
C ALA A 72 -15.65 -0.89 0.15
N ARG A 73 -15.72 -2.20 0.35
CA ARG A 73 -15.74 -3.16 -0.77
C ARG A 73 -17.11 -3.14 -1.45
N LEU A 74 -17.10 -3.17 -2.78
CA LEU A 74 -18.29 -3.33 -3.61
C LEU A 74 -17.96 -4.29 -4.78
N PRO A 75 -18.00 -5.62 -4.55
CA PRO A 75 -17.73 -6.60 -5.60
C PRO A 75 -18.65 -6.45 -6.82
N GLU A 76 -19.87 -5.99 -6.60
CA GLU A 76 -20.91 -5.77 -7.60
C GLU A 76 -20.56 -4.60 -8.56
N PHE A 77 -19.52 -3.82 -8.27
CA PHE A 77 -19.07 -2.75 -9.18
C PHE A 77 -18.58 -3.28 -10.54
N LYS A 78 -18.33 -4.59 -10.64
CA LYS A 78 -18.05 -5.29 -11.90
C LYS A 78 -19.26 -5.30 -12.84
N ASP A 79 -20.48 -5.15 -12.32
CA ASP A 79 -21.72 -5.08 -13.11
C ASP A 79 -21.85 -3.68 -13.73
N ILE A 80 -22.17 -3.66 -15.03
CA ILE A 80 -22.37 -2.43 -15.79
C ILE A 80 -23.57 -1.61 -15.29
N GLU A 81 -24.63 -2.27 -14.80
CA GLU A 81 -25.82 -1.58 -14.29
C GLU A 81 -25.52 -0.86 -12.95
N VAL A 82 -24.64 -1.44 -12.12
CA VAL A 82 -24.17 -0.80 -10.90
C VAL A 82 -23.31 0.43 -11.25
N ARG A 83 -22.41 0.32 -12.24
CA ARG A 83 -21.62 1.46 -12.72
C ARG A 83 -22.48 2.56 -13.34
N LYS A 84 -23.54 2.23 -14.08
CA LYS A 84 -24.49 3.23 -14.60
C LYS A 84 -25.14 4.04 -13.47
N LYS A 85 -25.50 3.39 -12.34
CA LYS A 85 -26.03 4.10 -11.16
C LYS A 85 -24.98 5.06 -10.59
N ALA A 86 -23.72 4.63 -10.46
CA ALA A 86 -22.62 5.46 -10.01
C ALA A 86 -22.44 6.70 -10.92
N ILE A 87 -22.41 6.49 -12.24
CA ILE A 87 -22.29 7.56 -13.23
C ILE A 87 -23.48 8.53 -13.16
N ALA A 88 -24.69 8.04 -12.93
CA ALA A 88 -25.86 8.88 -12.75
C ALA A 88 -25.71 9.82 -11.55
N GLN A 89 -25.14 9.35 -10.44
CA GLN A 89 -24.86 10.17 -9.26
C GLN A 89 -23.81 11.26 -9.53
N LEU A 90 -22.74 10.95 -10.28
CA LEU A 90 -21.74 11.91 -10.72
C LEU A 90 -22.35 12.98 -11.62
N LYS A 91 -23.11 12.55 -12.65
CA LYS A 91 -23.79 13.46 -13.59
C LYS A 91 -24.78 14.38 -12.89
N LYS A 92 -25.55 13.87 -11.92
CA LYS A 92 -26.49 14.69 -11.12
C LYS A 92 -25.81 15.88 -10.43
N ARG A 93 -24.51 15.72 -10.09
CA ARG A 93 -23.70 16.77 -9.43
C ARG A 93 -22.80 17.52 -10.42
N GLY A 94 -22.85 17.18 -11.69
CA GLY A 94 -21.99 17.76 -12.72
C GLY A 94 -20.50 17.38 -12.56
N ILE A 95 -20.20 16.27 -11.88
CA ILE A 95 -18.83 15.76 -11.72
C ILE A 95 -18.39 15.10 -13.02
N GLU A 96 -17.31 15.60 -13.61
CA GLU A 96 -16.83 15.23 -14.95
C GLU A 96 -15.63 14.28 -14.89
N ALA A 97 -14.91 14.28 -13.75
CA ALA A 97 -13.73 13.46 -13.57
C ALA A 97 -13.60 12.98 -12.12
N VAL A 98 -12.87 11.87 -11.90
CA VAL A 98 -12.68 11.28 -10.58
C VAL A 98 -11.21 10.91 -10.36
N VAL A 99 -10.66 11.34 -9.22
CA VAL A 99 -9.37 10.84 -8.72
C VAL A 99 -9.63 9.65 -7.81
N VAL A 100 -9.02 8.52 -8.12
CA VAL A 100 -9.19 7.25 -7.41
C VAL A 100 -7.88 6.90 -6.70
N ILE A 101 -7.90 6.88 -5.37
CA ILE A 101 -6.74 6.54 -4.55
C ILE A 101 -6.91 5.10 -4.06
N GLY A 102 -6.01 4.19 -4.44
CA GLY A 102 -6.10 2.79 -4.04
C GLY A 102 -5.18 1.87 -4.83
N GLY A 103 -5.40 0.56 -4.73
CA GLY A 103 -4.62 -0.47 -5.40
C GLY A 103 -5.21 -0.91 -6.75
N ASP A 104 -4.70 -2.02 -7.28
CA ASP A 104 -5.09 -2.63 -8.57
C ASP A 104 -6.59 -2.77 -8.78
N GLY A 105 -7.31 -3.25 -7.77
CA GLY A 105 -8.75 -3.39 -7.84
C GLY A 105 -9.47 -2.05 -8.05
N SER A 106 -8.94 -0.99 -7.46
CA SER A 106 -9.45 0.38 -7.61
C SER A 106 -9.16 0.92 -9.02
N TYR A 107 -7.99 0.59 -9.58
CA TYR A 107 -7.62 0.96 -10.95
C TYR A 107 -8.51 0.29 -12.00
N ARG A 108 -8.86 -0.99 -11.81
CA ARG A 108 -9.84 -1.68 -12.68
C ARG A 108 -11.20 -1.00 -12.66
N GLY A 109 -11.65 -0.54 -11.48
CA GLY A 109 -12.86 0.25 -11.37
C GLY A 109 -12.75 1.60 -12.07
N ALA A 110 -11.61 2.28 -11.95
CA ALA A 110 -11.34 3.55 -12.64
C ALA A 110 -11.30 3.37 -14.15
N LEU A 111 -10.67 2.29 -14.67
CA LEU A 111 -10.66 1.96 -16.09
C LEU A 111 -12.08 1.77 -16.60
N SER A 112 -12.90 0.97 -15.91
CA SER A 112 -14.29 0.72 -16.31
C SER A 112 -15.15 2.00 -16.33
N LEU A 113 -14.89 2.97 -15.44
CA LEU A 113 -15.55 4.28 -15.49
C LEU A 113 -15.04 5.13 -16.66
N THR A 114 -13.75 5.06 -16.97
CA THR A 114 -13.13 5.77 -18.09
C THR A 114 -13.71 5.30 -19.42
N GLU A 115 -13.86 3.99 -19.62
CA GLU A 115 -14.51 3.38 -20.77
C GLU A 115 -15.98 3.82 -20.94
N MET A 116 -16.63 4.20 -19.84
CA MET A 116 -18.00 4.70 -19.81
C MET A 116 -18.10 6.24 -19.86
N GLY A 117 -16.98 6.93 -20.12
CA GLY A 117 -16.93 8.38 -20.36
C GLY A 117 -16.72 9.25 -19.12
N ILE A 118 -16.26 8.70 -18.00
CA ILE A 118 -15.85 9.50 -16.83
C ILE A 118 -14.32 9.50 -16.76
N ASN A 119 -13.69 10.66 -16.91
CA ASN A 119 -12.24 10.78 -16.81
C ASN A 119 -11.74 10.39 -15.43
N CYS A 120 -10.97 9.29 -15.35
CA CYS A 120 -10.39 8.85 -14.07
C CYS A 120 -8.88 8.99 -14.06
N ILE A 121 -8.34 9.39 -12.89
CA ILE A 121 -6.90 9.36 -12.60
C ILE A 121 -6.69 8.48 -11.37
N GLY A 122 -5.82 7.46 -11.47
CA GLY A 122 -5.43 6.59 -10.37
C GLY A 122 -4.20 7.11 -9.62
N LEU A 123 -4.24 7.07 -8.28
CA LEU A 123 -3.08 7.28 -7.41
C LEU A 123 -2.80 5.99 -6.62
N PRO A 124 -1.54 5.50 -6.56
CA PRO A 124 -1.20 4.23 -5.95
C PRO A 124 -1.20 4.33 -4.41
N GLY A 125 -2.33 4.01 -3.79
CA GLY A 125 -2.52 4.03 -2.33
C GLY A 125 -2.65 2.62 -1.77
N THR A 126 -1.54 2.03 -1.32
CA THR A 126 -1.46 0.71 -0.68
C THR A 126 -0.14 0.58 0.07
N ILE A 127 -0.11 -0.22 1.15
CA ILE A 127 1.14 -0.55 1.86
C ILE A 127 1.89 -1.72 1.21
N ASP A 128 1.24 -2.47 0.31
CA ASP A 128 1.77 -3.73 -0.21
C ASP A 128 2.87 -3.53 -1.28
N ASN A 129 2.99 -2.33 -1.84
CA ASN A 129 3.89 -1.97 -2.95
C ASN A 129 3.75 -2.90 -4.17
N ASP A 130 2.53 -3.37 -4.42
CA ASP A 130 2.21 -4.37 -5.43
C ASP A 130 1.71 -3.78 -6.77
N ILE A 131 1.81 -2.46 -6.94
CA ILE A 131 1.42 -1.73 -8.16
C ILE A 131 2.63 -1.65 -9.10
N THR A 132 2.59 -2.37 -10.20
CA THR A 132 3.75 -2.59 -11.08
C THR A 132 4.23 -1.36 -11.84
N CYS A 133 3.39 -0.37 -12.04
CA CYS A 133 3.75 0.86 -12.77
C CYS A 133 4.51 1.89 -11.93
N THR A 134 4.75 1.66 -10.64
CA THR A 134 5.38 2.63 -9.74
C THR A 134 6.47 1.99 -8.88
N ASP A 135 7.53 2.72 -8.56
CA ASP A 135 8.58 2.27 -7.65
C ASP A 135 8.09 2.24 -6.20
N TYR A 136 7.26 3.20 -5.83
CA TYR A 136 6.70 3.32 -4.47
C TYR A 136 5.21 3.64 -4.52
N THR A 137 4.47 2.99 -3.62
CA THR A 137 3.07 3.30 -3.36
C THR A 137 2.94 4.17 -2.11
N ILE A 138 1.89 5.01 -2.07
CA ILE A 138 1.59 5.86 -0.92
C ILE A 138 1.21 4.97 0.27
N GLY A 139 2.02 5.02 1.33
CA GLY A 139 1.84 4.26 2.57
C GLY A 139 2.86 3.14 2.77
N PHE A 140 3.58 2.72 1.74
CA PHE A 140 4.58 1.65 1.84
C PHE A 140 5.72 2.03 2.80
N GLN A 141 6.29 3.23 2.68
CA GLN A 141 7.41 3.65 3.51
C GLN A 141 7.02 3.78 4.99
N THR A 142 5.83 4.26 5.27
CA THR A 142 5.31 4.32 6.65
C THR A 142 5.09 2.92 7.22
N ALA A 143 4.56 1.98 6.44
CA ALA A 143 4.41 0.59 6.87
C ALA A 143 5.78 -0.06 7.12
N LEU A 144 6.77 0.20 6.26
CA LEU A 144 8.14 -0.26 6.43
C LEU A 144 8.75 0.25 7.74
N GLU A 145 8.62 1.54 8.05
CA GLU A 145 9.06 2.12 9.34
C GLU A 145 8.40 1.42 10.54
N THR A 146 7.08 1.17 10.45
CA THR A 146 6.34 0.45 11.49
C THR A 146 6.89 -0.96 11.72
N VAL A 147 7.19 -1.70 10.65
CA VAL A 147 7.77 -3.05 10.76
C VAL A 147 9.15 -2.99 11.39
N VAL A 148 10.02 -2.08 10.92
CA VAL A 148 11.38 -1.91 11.46
C VAL A 148 11.34 -1.60 12.97
N GLU A 149 10.51 -0.64 13.38
CA GLU A 149 10.34 -0.30 14.80
C GLU A 149 9.87 -1.49 15.65
N CYS A 150 8.95 -2.29 15.14
CA CYS A 150 8.46 -3.48 15.84
C CYS A 150 9.56 -4.55 15.95
N VAL A 151 10.31 -4.80 14.87
CA VAL A 151 11.38 -5.79 14.86
C VAL A 151 12.52 -5.40 15.80
N ASP A 152 12.89 -4.12 15.84
CA ASP A 152 13.93 -3.64 16.76
C ASP A 152 13.54 -3.88 18.23
N LYS A 153 12.27 -3.59 18.59
CA LYS A 153 11.76 -3.91 19.94
C LYS A 153 11.77 -5.40 20.25
N LEU A 154 11.44 -6.24 19.25
CA LEU A 154 11.50 -7.70 19.41
C LEU A 154 12.93 -8.21 19.53
N ARG A 155 13.88 -7.60 18.83
CA ARG A 155 15.31 -7.93 18.91
C ARG A 155 15.86 -7.78 20.32
N ASP A 156 15.54 -6.68 20.99
CA ASP A 156 16.00 -6.42 22.36
C ASP A 156 15.58 -7.53 23.32
N THR A 157 14.31 -7.93 23.28
CA THR A 157 13.81 -9.01 24.12
C THR A 157 14.33 -10.39 23.70
N SER A 158 14.48 -10.63 22.39
CA SER A 158 14.98 -11.90 21.86
C SER A 158 16.42 -12.16 22.27
N ASN A 159 17.26 -11.13 22.24
CA ASN A 159 18.65 -11.22 22.68
C ASN A 159 18.76 -11.57 24.18
N SER A 160 17.82 -11.12 25.01
CA SER A 160 17.80 -11.39 26.45
C SER A 160 17.41 -12.84 26.81
N HIS A 161 16.77 -13.59 25.89
CA HIS A 161 16.13 -14.85 26.23
C HIS A 161 16.47 -16.01 25.29
N HIS A 162 17.49 -15.91 24.46
CA HIS A 162 17.86 -16.92 23.45
C HIS A 162 16.67 -17.33 22.56
N ARG A 163 16.03 -16.33 21.93
CA ARG A 163 14.80 -16.51 21.15
C ARG A 163 15.03 -16.38 19.67
N CYS A 164 14.21 -17.10 18.91
CA CYS A 164 13.94 -16.81 17.50
C CYS A 164 12.58 -16.09 17.40
N SER A 165 12.58 -14.83 17.02
CA SER A 165 11.35 -14.09 16.71
C SER A 165 10.98 -14.26 15.25
N ILE A 166 9.80 -14.84 14.99
CA ILE A 166 9.21 -15.01 13.67
C ILE A 166 8.16 -13.92 13.51
N VAL A 167 8.43 -12.94 12.65
CA VAL A 167 7.61 -11.75 12.47
C VAL A 167 6.88 -11.84 11.15
N GLU A 168 5.55 -12.02 11.21
CA GLU A 168 4.72 -12.01 10.01
C GLU A 168 4.34 -10.58 9.65
N VAL A 169 4.57 -10.21 8.39
CA VAL A 169 4.26 -8.90 7.83
C VAL A 169 3.26 -9.02 6.69
N MET A 170 2.49 -7.97 6.45
CA MET A 170 1.58 -7.87 5.31
C MET A 170 2.36 -7.79 3.99
N GLY A 171 1.69 -7.54 2.89
CA GLY A 171 2.27 -7.44 1.56
C GLY A 171 1.44 -8.15 0.49
N ASN A 172 0.32 -8.76 0.89
CA ASN A 172 -0.60 -9.51 0.02
C ASN A 172 0.11 -10.64 -0.74
N ARG A 173 0.53 -10.43 -1.97
CA ARG A 173 1.33 -11.37 -2.80
C ARG A 173 2.66 -10.77 -3.21
N CYS A 174 3.03 -9.64 -2.65
CA CYS A 174 4.26 -8.93 -2.89
C CYS A 174 5.20 -9.11 -1.71
N GLY A 175 6.43 -9.52 -1.98
CA GLY A 175 7.45 -9.74 -0.95
C GLY A 175 8.18 -8.48 -0.50
N ASP A 176 7.87 -7.30 -1.04
CA ASP A 176 8.65 -6.08 -0.81
C ASP A 176 8.71 -5.69 0.67
N LEU A 177 7.56 -5.71 1.37
CA LEU A 177 7.54 -5.30 2.77
C LEU A 177 8.40 -6.21 3.66
N ALA A 178 8.35 -7.54 3.42
CA ALA A 178 9.19 -8.51 4.13
C ALA A 178 10.68 -8.35 3.77
N LEU A 179 10.99 -8.22 2.49
CA LEU A 179 12.38 -8.15 2.02
C LEU A 179 13.05 -6.85 2.45
N TRP A 180 12.38 -5.70 2.25
CA TRP A 180 12.93 -4.40 2.63
C TRP A 180 13.10 -4.27 4.15
N SER A 181 12.09 -4.69 4.92
CA SER A 181 12.21 -4.66 6.38
C SER A 181 13.25 -5.65 6.89
N GLY A 182 13.34 -6.85 6.30
CA GLY A 182 14.34 -7.83 6.66
C GLY A 182 15.77 -7.33 6.43
N ILE A 183 16.02 -6.66 5.30
CA ILE A 183 17.32 -6.00 5.02
C ILE A 183 17.55 -4.87 6.02
N ALA A 184 16.58 -3.97 6.19
CA ALA A 184 16.71 -2.79 7.06
C ALA A 184 16.94 -3.15 8.52
N CYS A 185 16.31 -4.22 9.02
CA CYS A 185 16.49 -4.71 10.39
C CYS A 185 17.69 -5.66 10.56
N GLY A 186 18.35 -6.11 9.48
CA GLY A 186 19.37 -7.16 9.56
C GLY A 186 18.79 -8.46 10.10
N ALA A 187 17.66 -8.90 9.56
CA ALA A 187 17.08 -10.21 9.89
C ALA A 187 18.00 -11.34 9.43
N GLU A 188 18.00 -12.46 10.14
CA GLU A 188 18.79 -13.62 9.76
C GLU A 188 18.17 -14.41 8.61
N ILE A 189 16.84 -14.38 8.50
CA ILE A 189 16.10 -15.08 7.44
C ILE A 189 14.93 -14.20 6.99
N VAL A 190 14.75 -14.11 5.67
CA VAL A 190 13.56 -13.50 5.05
C VAL A 190 12.89 -14.53 4.18
N VAL A 191 11.57 -14.68 4.35
CA VAL A 191 10.74 -15.57 3.54
C VAL A 191 9.64 -14.74 2.88
N THR A 192 9.60 -14.76 1.56
CA THR A 192 8.63 -14.01 0.77
C THR A 192 7.80 -14.96 -0.10
N SER A 193 6.66 -14.45 -0.62
CA SER A 193 5.86 -15.18 -1.60
C SER A 193 6.64 -15.51 -2.89
N ASP A 194 7.68 -14.72 -3.20
CA ASP A 194 8.48 -14.87 -4.42
C ASP A 194 9.55 -15.97 -4.29
N THR A 195 10.05 -16.22 -3.07
CA THR A 195 11.10 -17.24 -2.81
C THR A 195 10.56 -18.62 -2.52
N GLY A 196 9.28 -18.71 -2.18
CA GLY A 196 8.71 -19.92 -1.62
C GLY A 196 9.15 -20.16 -0.17
N PHE A 197 8.61 -21.21 0.45
CA PHE A 197 8.89 -21.59 1.83
C PHE A 197 9.28 -23.08 1.90
N ASP A 198 10.54 -23.34 2.16
CA ASP A 198 11.02 -24.65 2.57
C ASP A 198 11.27 -24.62 4.09
N GLU A 199 10.35 -25.23 4.83
CA GLU A 199 10.38 -25.25 6.29
C GLU A 199 11.67 -25.90 6.81
N GLN A 200 12.12 -26.98 6.15
CA GLN A 200 13.31 -27.72 6.60
C GLN A 200 14.59 -26.89 6.38
N ASP A 201 14.70 -26.21 5.24
CA ASP A 201 15.82 -25.30 4.98
C ASP A 201 15.91 -24.20 6.05
N VAL A 202 14.77 -23.58 6.38
CA VAL A 202 14.73 -22.53 7.42
C VAL A 202 15.14 -23.08 8.79
N LEU A 203 14.69 -24.28 9.16
CA LEU A 203 15.09 -24.92 10.42
C LEU A 203 16.58 -25.26 10.45
N ASP A 204 17.16 -25.72 9.36
CA ASP A 204 18.58 -26.05 9.27
C ASP A 204 19.44 -24.80 9.34
N ARG A 205 19.07 -23.72 8.66
CA ARG A 205 19.71 -22.41 8.77
C ARG A 205 19.65 -21.84 10.20
N LEU A 206 18.53 -22.00 10.91
CA LEU A 206 18.40 -21.58 12.30
C LEU A 206 19.31 -22.40 13.23
N ARG A 207 19.50 -23.73 13.00
CA ARG A 207 20.47 -24.56 13.73
C ARG A 207 21.91 -24.07 13.52
N ASP A 208 22.25 -23.73 12.28
CA ASP A 208 23.58 -23.19 11.96
C ASP A 208 23.83 -21.85 12.64
N ILE A 209 22.82 -20.98 12.70
CA ILE A 209 22.90 -19.71 13.40
C ILE A 209 23.17 -19.92 14.90
N ASP A 210 22.51 -20.87 15.53
CA ASP A 210 22.68 -21.20 16.94
C ASP A 210 24.02 -21.88 17.21
N ILE A 211 24.32 -22.99 16.51
CA ILE A 211 25.45 -23.89 16.82
C ILE A 211 26.77 -23.34 16.27
N ILE A 212 26.77 -22.90 15.00
CA ILE A 212 27.99 -22.48 14.30
C ILE A 212 28.31 -21.02 14.55
N LYS A 213 27.33 -20.13 14.30
CA LYS A 213 27.50 -18.68 14.49
C LYS A 213 27.37 -18.24 15.95
N LYS A 214 26.86 -19.09 16.84
CA LYS A 214 26.68 -18.87 18.29
C LYS A 214 25.93 -17.58 18.61
N LYS A 215 24.94 -17.22 17.78
CA LYS A 215 24.11 -16.04 18.02
C LYS A 215 23.12 -16.32 19.16
N LYS A 216 22.88 -15.32 19.99
CA LYS A 216 21.95 -15.42 21.13
C LYS A 216 20.49 -15.24 20.74
N HIS A 217 20.20 -14.79 19.50
CA HIS A 217 18.87 -14.61 18.97
C HIS A 217 18.87 -14.77 17.45
N ALA A 218 17.68 -14.96 16.89
CA ALA A 218 17.43 -14.88 15.46
C ALA A 218 16.13 -14.15 15.18
N ILE A 219 16.09 -13.42 14.08
CA ILE A 219 14.90 -12.76 13.52
C ILE A 219 14.59 -13.41 12.17
N VAL A 220 13.37 -13.90 12.03
CA VAL A 220 12.80 -14.37 10.76
C VAL A 220 11.68 -13.42 10.39
N VAL A 221 11.79 -12.74 9.25
CA VAL A 221 10.69 -11.94 8.69
C VAL A 221 10.02 -12.76 7.60
N ILE A 222 8.71 -12.93 7.69
CA ILE A 222 7.93 -13.75 6.78
C ILE A 222 6.70 -12.99 6.26
N SER A 223 6.45 -13.05 4.95
CA SER A 223 5.23 -12.50 4.37
C SER A 223 3.99 -13.27 4.82
N GLU A 224 2.87 -12.58 4.95
CA GLU A 224 1.57 -13.20 5.26
C GLU A 224 1.19 -14.31 4.26
N LYS A 225 0.31 -15.23 4.68
CA LYS A 225 -0.26 -16.30 3.84
C LYS A 225 0.74 -17.38 3.37
N ILE A 226 1.94 -17.44 3.94
CA ILE A 226 2.94 -18.44 3.58
C ILE A 226 2.78 -19.68 4.44
N THR A 227 2.71 -19.54 5.76
CA THR A 227 2.55 -20.62 6.73
C THR A 227 1.82 -20.14 7.97
N ASP A 228 1.37 -21.08 8.80
CA ASP A 228 0.91 -20.80 10.17
C ASP A 228 2.15 -20.53 11.05
N VAL A 229 2.42 -19.26 11.31
CA VAL A 229 3.62 -18.82 12.04
C VAL A 229 3.64 -19.28 13.49
N ASP A 230 2.47 -19.50 14.13
CA ASP A 230 2.40 -20.04 15.49
C ASP A 230 2.81 -21.52 15.54
N GLN A 231 2.37 -22.31 14.55
CA GLN A 231 2.82 -23.70 14.43
C GLN A 231 4.30 -23.76 14.07
N PHE A 232 4.77 -22.90 13.18
CA PHE A 232 6.18 -22.84 12.80
C PHE A 232 7.06 -22.45 14.01
N ALA A 233 6.65 -21.50 14.85
CA ALA A 233 7.38 -21.14 16.07
C ALA A 233 7.53 -22.31 17.06
N LYS A 234 6.51 -23.17 17.18
CA LYS A 234 6.59 -24.41 17.97
C LYS A 234 7.62 -25.38 17.40
N LYS A 235 7.65 -25.54 16.06
CA LYS A 235 8.64 -26.39 15.38
C LYS A 235 10.06 -25.87 15.55
N VAL A 236 10.27 -24.54 15.47
CA VAL A 236 11.55 -23.90 15.77
C VAL A 236 12.01 -24.26 17.17
N SER A 237 11.14 -24.16 18.18
CA SER A 237 11.46 -24.50 19.57
C SER A 237 11.80 -25.99 19.76
N LEU A 238 11.22 -26.89 18.97
CA LEU A 238 11.46 -28.33 19.08
C LEU A 238 12.70 -28.78 18.30
N ASN A 239 13.07 -28.08 17.24
CA ASN A 239 14.07 -28.54 16.28
C ASN A 239 15.36 -27.70 16.28
N THR A 240 15.41 -26.60 17.04
CA THR A 240 16.60 -25.73 17.15
C THR A 240 16.89 -25.44 18.61
N GLY A 241 18.00 -24.77 18.92
CA GLY A 241 18.30 -24.32 20.30
C GLY A 241 17.52 -23.06 20.71
N PHE A 242 16.83 -22.41 19.78
CA PHE A 242 16.06 -21.20 20.07
C PHE A 242 14.66 -21.48 20.63
N SER A 243 14.20 -20.61 21.53
CA SER A 243 12.78 -20.55 21.87
C SER A 243 12.03 -19.74 20.81
N GLY A 244 11.31 -20.40 19.90
CA GLY A 244 10.52 -19.77 18.84
C GLY A 244 9.35 -18.95 19.38
N ARG A 245 9.14 -17.77 18.85
CA ARG A 245 8.00 -16.87 19.16
C ARG A 245 7.49 -16.24 17.88
N ALA A 246 6.21 -16.44 17.61
CA ALA A 246 5.53 -15.78 16.50
C ALA A 246 5.00 -14.41 16.95
N THR A 247 5.06 -13.44 16.03
CA THR A 247 4.44 -12.12 16.16
C THR A 247 3.83 -11.75 14.82
N VAL A 248 2.50 -11.72 14.77
CA VAL A 248 1.76 -11.26 13.58
C VAL A 248 1.51 -9.77 13.75
N LEU A 249 2.14 -8.93 12.92
CA LEU A 249 1.96 -7.49 12.99
C LEU A 249 0.56 -7.06 12.51
N GLY A 250 0.03 -7.70 11.48
CA GLY A 250 -1.32 -7.46 11.01
C GLY A 250 -1.60 -6.01 10.68
N HIS A 251 -2.80 -5.54 11.03
CA HIS A 251 -3.33 -4.23 10.62
C HIS A 251 -2.64 -3.00 11.24
N ILE A 252 -1.76 -3.15 12.25
CA ILE A 252 -0.98 -2.00 12.75
C ILE A 252 -0.11 -1.38 11.65
N GLN A 253 0.28 -2.17 10.64
CA GLN A 253 1.04 -1.73 9.49
C GLN A 253 0.28 -0.78 8.56
N ARG A 254 -1.05 -0.73 8.64
CA ARG A 254 -1.90 0.18 7.85
C ARG A 254 -2.14 1.52 8.55
N GLY A 255 -1.85 1.60 9.84
CA GLY A 255 -2.11 2.76 10.67
C GLY A 255 -0.91 3.68 10.83
N GLY A 256 -1.09 4.68 11.65
CA GLY A 256 -0.06 5.63 12.01
C GLY A 256 -0.02 6.89 11.16
N SER A 257 0.77 7.84 11.64
CA SER A 257 1.00 9.11 10.95
C SER A 257 1.93 8.87 9.76
N PRO A 258 1.55 9.26 8.52
CA PRO A 258 2.40 9.02 7.37
C PRO A 258 3.77 9.69 7.53
N CYS A 259 4.83 8.98 7.16
CA CYS A 259 6.18 9.49 7.19
C CYS A 259 6.35 10.67 6.18
N PRO A 260 7.41 11.47 6.30
CA PRO A 260 7.64 12.60 5.40
C PRO A 260 7.64 12.22 3.93
N PHE A 261 8.19 11.03 3.59
CA PHE A 261 8.23 10.53 2.22
C PHE A 261 6.82 10.33 1.66
N ASP A 262 5.95 9.59 2.37
CA ASP A 262 4.59 9.32 1.92
C ASP A 262 3.73 10.59 1.81
N ARG A 263 3.93 11.57 2.71
CA ARG A 263 3.25 12.88 2.61
C ARG A 263 3.67 13.66 1.38
N LEU A 264 4.97 13.68 1.07
CA LEU A 264 5.51 14.36 -0.09
C LEU A 264 5.08 13.67 -1.38
N LEU A 265 5.23 12.33 -1.45
CA LEU A 265 4.82 11.53 -2.59
C LEU A 265 3.34 11.73 -2.92
N ALA A 266 2.47 11.61 -1.90
CA ALA A 266 1.03 11.85 -2.03
C ALA A 266 0.71 13.25 -2.54
N SER A 267 1.48 14.26 -2.09
CA SER A 267 1.28 15.66 -2.50
C SER A 267 1.66 15.88 -3.97
N LEU A 268 2.82 15.36 -4.38
CA LEU A 268 3.30 15.46 -5.77
C LEU A 268 2.37 14.71 -6.75
N MET A 269 1.94 13.50 -6.37
CA MET A 269 1.01 12.72 -7.18
C MET A 269 -0.38 13.39 -7.28
N GLY A 270 -0.85 13.98 -6.18
CA GLY A 270 -2.12 14.70 -6.17
C GLY A 270 -2.11 15.96 -7.04
N GLU A 271 -1.03 16.72 -7.03
CA GLU A 271 -0.82 17.87 -7.95
C GLU A 271 -0.84 17.40 -9.40
N LYS A 272 -0.03 16.40 -9.74
CA LYS A 272 0.04 15.85 -11.11
C LYS A 272 -1.31 15.37 -11.62
N ALA A 273 -2.13 14.75 -10.74
CA ALA A 273 -3.48 14.31 -11.11
C ALA A 273 -4.37 15.48 -11.52
N VAL A 274 -4.36 16.60 -10.77
CA VAL A 274 -5.13 17.79 -11.10
C VAL A 274 -4.63 18.42 -12.39
N ASP A 275 -3.32 18.53 -12.58
CA ASP A 275 -2.72 19.09 -13.80
C ASP A 275 -3.16 18.35 -15.07
N LEU A 276 -3.20 17.01 -15.03
CA LEU A 276 -3.68 16.20 -16.16
C LEU A 276 -5.18 16.45 -16.43
N LEU A 277 -5.99 16.48 -15.37
CA LEU A 277 -7.43 16.77 -15.52
C LEU A 277 -7.70 18.16 -16.09
N MET A 278 -6.92 19.17 -15.70
CA MET A 278 -7.02 20.54 -16.25
C MET A 278 -6.64 20.57 -17.73
N GLN A 279 -5.76 19.69 -18.19
CA GLN A 279 -5.41 19.50 -19.60
C GLN A 279 -6.43 18.67 -20.38
N GLY A 280 -7.46 18.15 -19.70
CA GLY A 280 -8.46 17.26 -20.29
C GLY A 280 -7.97 15.81 -20.48
N ILE A 281 -6.85 15.44 -19.82
CA ILE A 281 -6.27 14.11 -19.87
C ILE A 281 -6.85 13.27 -18.73
N GLY A 282 -7.46 12.13 -19.09
CA GLY A 282 -7.97 11.13 -18.16
C GLY A 282 -7.48 9.73 -18.52
N GLY A 283 -7.95 8.72 -17.79
CA GLY A 283 -7.56 7.33 -18.03
C GLY A 283 -6.09 7.04 -17.69
N GLN A 284 -5.52 7.75 -16.72
CA GLN A 284 -4.11 7.66 -16.35
C GLN A 284 -3.94 7.16 -14.91
N CYS A 285 -2.84 6.43 -14.65
CA CYS A 285 -2.28 6.19 -13.32
C CYS A 285 -1.06 7.08 -13.11
N ILE A 286 -1.01 7.77 -11.98
CA ILE A 286 0.19 8.51 -11.59
C ILE A 286 1.16 7.54 -10.90
N SER A 287 2.43 7.69 -11.20
CA SER A 287 3.50 6.83 -10.73
C SER A 287 4.74 7.64 -10.36
N ILE A 288 5.62 7.05 -9.58
CA ILE A 288 7.00 7.54 -9.44
C ILE A 288 7.92 6.51 -10.07
N ARG A 289 8.81 6.96 -10.96
CA ARG A 289 9.85 6.16 -11.61
C ARG A 289 11.15 6.95 -11.62
N ASP A 290 12.23 6.36 -11.14
CA ASP A 290 13.55 7.01 -11.05
C ASP A 290 13.46 8.40 -10.38
N ASN A 291 12.73 8.51 -9.27
CA ASN A 291 12.46 9.77 -8.55
C ASN A 291 11.72 10.85 -9.36
N LYS A 292 11.03 10.49 -10.43
CA LYS A 292 10.22 11.41 -11.24
C LYS A 292 8.76 11.02 -11.20
N ILE A 293 7.88 12.00 -11.06
CA ILE A 293 6.45 11.76 -11.19
C ILE A 293 6.09 11.68 -12.68
N VAL A 294 5.57 10.52 -13.05
CA VAL A 294 5.16 10.18 -14.42
C VAL A 294 3.71 9.71 -14.44
N SER A 295 3.14 9.45 -15.61
CA SER A 295 1.82 8.85 -15.74
C SER A 295 1.79 7.83 -16.88
N TYR A 296 0.97 6.81 -16.72
CA TYR A 296 0.74 5.75 -17.69
C TYR A 296 -0.76 5.59 -17.92
N PRO A 297 -1.21 5.21 -19.13
CA PRO A 297 -2.59 4.76 -19.32
C PRO A 297 -2.93 3.65 -18.31
N ILE A 298 -4.15 3.68 -17.74
CA ILE A 298 -4.56 2.71 -16.70
C ILE A 298 -4.43 1.26 -17.20
N GLU A 299 -4.79 1.01 -18.47
CA GLU A 299 -4.69 -0.30 -19.10
C GLU A 299 -3.23 -0.79 -19.18
N GLU A 300 -2.32 0.09 -19.59
CA GLU A 300 -0.88 -0.17 -19.62
C GLU A 300 -0.36 -0.43 -18.21
N ALA A 301 -0.67 0.44 -17.25
CA ALA A 301 -0.27 0.32 -15.85
C ALA A 301 -0.67 -1.04 -15.23
N LEU A 302 -1.87 -1.53 -15.55
CA LEU A 302 -2.37 -2.83 -15.07
C LEU A 302 -1.74 -4.05 -15.76
N SER A 303 -1.09 -3.85 -16.91
CA SER A 303 -0.45 -4.93 -17.69
C SER A 303 1.07 -4.98 -17.56
N MET A 304 1.69 -3.99 -16.90
CA MET A 304 3.14 -3.95 -16.69
C MET A 304 3.61 -5.16 -15.89
N PRO A 305 4.73 -5.79 -16.28
CA PRO A 305 5.31 -6.89 -15.53
C PRO A 305 5.85 -6.40 -14.18
N GLN A 306 5.79 -7.26 -13.18
CA GLN A 306 6.42 -6.98 -11.90
C GLN A 306 7.95 -7.01 -12.03
N GLU A 307 8.61 -6.03 -11.44
CA GLU A 307 10.08 -6.00 -11.42
C GLU A 307 10.66 -7.14 -10.58
N SER A 308 11.81 -7.65 -11.04
CA SER A 308 12.47 -8.74 -10.35
C SER A 308 13.10 -8.27 -9.03
N ARG A 309 12.79 -8.94 -7.94
CA ARG A 309 13.40 -8.70 -6.61
C ARG A 309 14.74 -9.39 -6.41
N LYS A 310 15.22 -10.14 -7.42
CA LYS A 310 16.51 -10.86 -7.35
C LYS A 310 17.69 -9.99 -6.91
N PRO A 311 17.85 -8.73 -7.37
CA PRO A 311 18.97 -7.91 -6.91
C PRO A 311 18.96 -7.66 -5.39
N LEU A 312 17.77 -7.40 -4.80
CA LEU A 312 17.62 -7.20 -3.36
C LEU A 312 17.77 -8.51 -2.57
N MET A 313 17.28 -9.63 -3.12
CA MET A 313 17.52 -10.95 -2.54
C MET A 313 19.02 -11.28 -2.50
N ASN A 314 19.73 -11.05 -3.61
CA ASN A 314 21.18 -11.23 -3.66
C ASN A 314 21.93 -10.33 -2.67
N LEU A 315 21.43 -9.10 -2.46
CA LEU A 315 21.97 -8.23 -1.43
C LEU A 315 21.75 -8.83 -0.04
N PHE A 316 20.52 -9.27 0.26
CA PHE A 316 20.19 -9.90 1.53
C PHE A 316 21.10 -11.09 1.81
N ASP A 317 21.26 -12.01 0.86
CA ASP A 317 22.12 -13.22 0.99
C ASP A 317 23.60 -12.88 1.27
N ARG A 318 24.07 -11.71 0.86
CA ARG A 318 25.44 -11.22 1.12
C ARG A 318 25.59 -10.53 2.48
N LEU A 319 24.48 -10.17 3.13
CA LEU A 319 24.47 -9.47 4.43
C LEU A 319 24.33 -10.45 5.61
N VAL A 320 23.85 -11.67 5.39
CA VAL A 320 23.65 -12.72 6.40
C VAL A 320 24.82 -13.76 6.42
#